data_f6c75a34bef038632685b8be4be595e3
#
_entry.id   f6c75a34bef038632685b8be4be595e3
#
_cell.length_a   1.000
_cell.length_b   1.000
_cell.length_c   1.000
_cell.angle_alpha   90.00
_cell.angle_beta   90.00
_cell.angle_gamma   90.00
#
_symmetry.space_group_name_H-M   'P 1'
#
loop_
_entity.id
_entity.type
_entity.pdbx_description
1 polymer ?
#
loop_
_entity_poly.entity_id
_entity_poly.type
_entity_poly.pdbx_seq_one_letter_code
_entity_poly.pdbx_strand_id
1 'polypeptide(L)'
;MRLRITALLTTSVAALVAGPTAAQTPAPTTVKDGFSLALTGDLIGPEHPITGLGDPGTLRIKNLLSGADAAFGNQEGAIFDFDQFPGWPAAQNGGGTPVNDAAVALDLKAMGFKIMSLANNHATDFGVEGMLETQRALDAAGVVHAGTGDSLGAARKPAYAVTARGTVALVSFAGTYTDISLAADANPARGFRARPGLAPLRSRELQLVTPEQMRTLREIAARSQTPDAAKNPEVFTAAKTGEELTIGRTTFRVDERPGLSYNLDTGDRAAALASVKEARGKADLVAFSIHAHETASSDPEDVRPADYMRSLFQELIDAGADAVVRHGPHALLGVEIYKGRPIFYCM
;
A
#
# COMPACT_ATOMS: atom_id res chain seq x y z
N MET A 1 57.00 -39.60 30.50
CA MET A 1 55.67 -39.59 31.10
C MET A 1 54.95 -38.28 30.67
N ARG A 2 54.13 -38.30 29.62
CA ARG A 2 53.42 -37.14 29.10
C ARG A 2 51.95 -37.27 29.46
N LEU A 3 51.48 -36.34 30.31
CA LEU A 3 50.08 -36.25 30.73
C LEU A 3 49.26 -35.57 29.61
N ARG A 4 48.23 -36.22 29.10
CA ARG A 4 47.23 -35.65 28.19
C ARG A 4 46.02 -35.24 29.03
N ILE A 5 45.71 -33.94 29.02
CA ILE A 5 44.50 -33.39 29.63
C ILE A 5 43.49 -33.26 28.45
N THR A 6 42.37 -33.99 28.55
CA THR A 6 41.24 -33.89 27.62
C THR A 6 40.21 -32.99 28.30
N ALA A 7 39.99 -31.81 27.73
CA ALA A 7 38.91 -30.91 28.20
C ALA A 7 37.59 -31.25 27.44
N LEU A 8 36.57 -31.67 28.18
CA LEU A 8 35.19 -31.78 27.66
C LEU A 8 34.56 -30.38 27.68
N LEU A 9 34.26 -29.85 26.50
CA LEU A 9 33.36 -28.68 26.35
C LEU A 9 31.90 -29.18 26.32
N THR A 10 31.14 -28.90 27.35
CA THR A 10 29.69 -29.03 27.36
C THR A 10 29.06 -27.74 26.85
N THR A 11 28.55 -27.75 25.64
CA THR A 11 27.73 -26.67 25.10
C THR A 11 26.30 -26.77 25.63
N SER A 12 25.95 -25.90 26.53
CA SER A 12 24.56 -25.73 27.01
C SER A 12 23.79 -24.90 25.95
N VAL A 13 22.87 -25.53 25.24
CA VAL A 13 21.90 -24.84 24.38
C VAL A 13 20.77 -24.30 25.27
N ALA A 14 20.78 -23.01 25.55
CA ALA A 14 19.66 -22.33 26.19
C ALA A 14 18.58 -22.10 25.12
N ALA A 15 17.48 -22.86 25.16
CA ALA A 15 16.30 -22.59 24.42
C ALA A 15 15.60 -21.35 25.00
N LEU A 16 15.66 -20.21 24.29
CA LEU A 16 14.80 -19.07 24.58
C LEU A 16 13.37 -19.44 24.20
N VAL A 17 12.55 -19.77 25.18
CA VAL A 17 11.10 -19.82 25.03
C VAL A 17 10.61 -18.38 24.98
N ALA A 18 10.28 -17.89 23.79
CA ALA A 18 9.57 -16.62 23.65
C ALA A 18 8.19 -16.78 24.29
N GLY A 19 7.98 -16.21 25.47
CA GLY A 19 6.68 -16.07 26.09
C GLY A 19 5.75 -15.21 25.21
N PRO A 20 4.41 -15.31 25.40
CA PRO A 20 3.47 -14.49 24.65
C PRO A 20 3.82 -13.01 24.90
N THR A 21 4.16 -12.29 23.82
CA THR A 21 4.34 -10.83 23.86
C THR A 21 3.02 -10.22 24.31
N ALA A 22 3.01 -9.64 25.51
CA ALA A 22 1.87 -8.84 25.96
C ALA A 22 1.56 -7.81 24.87
N ALA A 23 0.29 -7.75 24.44
CA ALA A 23 -0.16 -6.80 23.45
C ALA A 23 0.18 -5.38 23.96
N GLN A 24 1.15 -4.74 23.33
CA GLN A 24 1.57 -3.39 23.71
C GLN A 24 0.38 -2.43 23.49
N THR A 25 0.07 -1.63 24.50
CA THR A 25 -0.87 -0.53 24.35
C THR A 25 -0.28 0.45 23.35
N PRO A 26 -1.03 0.88 22.31
CA PRO A 26 -0.55 1.86 21.35
C PRO A 26 -0.08 3.14 22.06
N ALA A 27 1.02 3.73 21.57
CA ALA A 27 1.49 5.01 22.12
C ALA A 27 0.38 6.08 22.02
N PRO A 28 0.21 6.95 23.01
CA PRO A 28 -0.84 7.95 23.00
C PRO A 28 -0.63 8.95 21.87
N THR A 29 -1.74 9.38 21.25
CA THR A 29 -1.79 10.53 20.35
C THR A 29 -1.52 11.80 21.14
N THR A 30 -0.72 12.73 20.60
CA THR A 30 -0.30 13.95 21.32
C THR A 30 -0.83 15.25 20.69
N VAL A 31 -1.76 15.16 19.73
CA VAL A 31 -2.47 16.35 19.20
C VAL A 31 -3.26 17.06 20.30
N LYS A 32 -3.47 18.37 20.13
CA LYS A 32 -4.27 19.16 21.07
C LYS A 32 -5.74 18.71 21.08
N ASP A 33 -6.39 18.80 22.23
CA ASP A 33 -7.81 18.50 22.38
C ASP A 33 -8.67 19.21 21.33
N GLY A 34 -9.62 18.46 20.75
CA GLY A 34 -10.47 18.93 19.67
C GLY A 34 -9.76 19.02 18.31
N PHE A 35 -8.59 18.40 18.14
CA PHE A 35 -7.97 18.25 16.82
C PHE A 35 -8.91 17.47 15.90
N SER A 36 -9.04 17.93 14.66
CA SER A 36 -9.88 17.30 13.64
C SER A 36 -9.05 16.94 12.40
N LEU A 37 -9.16 15.68 11.96
CA LEU A 37 -8.62 15.19 10.71
C LEU A 37 -9.78 14.82 9.79
N ALA A 38 -9.95 15.55 8.68
CA ALA A 38 -10.87 15.16 7.62
C ALA A 38 -10.22 14.11 6.73
N LEU A 39 -10.93 13.04 6.46
CA LEU A 39 -10.49 11.94 5.60
C LEU A 39 -11.40 11.84 4.39
N THR A 40 -10.80 11.67 3.21
CA THR A 40 -11.52 11.32 1.98
C THR A 40 -10.93 10.04 1.40
N GLY A 41 -11.69 9.39 0.53
CA GLY A 41 -11.21 8.26 -0.28
C GLY A 41 -10.44 8.72 -1.52
N ASP A 42 -10.74 8.07 -2.63
CA ASP A 42 -10.09 8.32 -3.90
C ASP A 42 -10.56 9.63 -4.53
N LEU A 43 -9.60 10.48 -4.87
CA LEU A 43 -9.81 11.71 -5.62
C LEU A 43 -9.45 11.44 -7.08
N ILE A 44 -10.43 10.94 -7.83
CA ILE A 44 -10.41 10.79 -9.29
C ILE A 44 -10.98 12.11 -9.85
N GLY A 45 -10.31 13.18 -9.58
CA GLY A 45 -10.87 14.53 -9.69
C GLY A 45 -11.21 14.98 -11.11
N PRO A 46 -11.89 16.13 -11.23
CA PRO A 46 -12.10 16.78 -12.51
C PRO A 46 -10.76 17.18 -13.13
N GLU A 47 -10.69 17.19 -14.46
CA GLU A 47 -9.49 17.62 -15.19
C GLU A 47 -9.03 19.03 -14.80
N HIS A 48 -9.97 19.91 -14.43
CA HIS A 48 -9.71 21.30 -14.10
C HIS A 48 -10.22 21.69 -12.71
N PRO A 49 -9.68 22.78 -12.11
CA PRO A 49 -10.12 23.28 -10.80
C PRO A 49 -11.62 23.55 -10.73
N ILE A 50 -12.24 23.20 -9.61
CA ILE A 50 -13.69 23.32 -9.40
C ILE A 50 -14.08 24.35 -8.31
N THR A 51 -13.18 24.71 -7.40
CA THR A 51 -13.53 25.60 -6.29
C THR A 51 -13.92 27.01 -6.75
N GLY A 52 -13.45 27.43 -7.93
CA GLY A 52 -13.80 28.71 -8.54
C GLY A 52 -15.17 28.73 -9.26
N LEU A 53 -15.79 27.57 -9.46
CA LEU A 53 -17.08 27.47 -10.19
C LEU A 53 -18.29 27.94 -9.38
N GLY A 54 -18.14 28.07 -8.05
CA GLY A 54 -19.19 28.57 -7.15
C GLY A 54 -20.33 27.56 -6.91
N ASP A 55 -20.18 26.30 -7.29
CA ASP A 55 -21.17 25.27 -7.01
C ASP A 55 -21.40 25.10 -5.51
N PRO A 56 -22.66 25.19 -5.03
CA PRO A 56 -22.96 25.12 -3.60
C PRO A 56 -22.55 23.79 -2.93
N GLY A 57 -22.55 22.66 -3.66
CA GLY A 57 -22.10 21.36 -3.18
C GLY A 57 -20.61 21.36 -2.93
N THR A 58 -19.83 21.79 -3.92
CA THR A 58 -18.38 21.95 -3.84
C THR A 58 -17.96 22.87 -2.72
N LEU A 59 -18.66 24.02 -2.56
CA LEU A 59 -18.38 24.97 -1.48
C LEU A 59 -18.63 24.37 -0.09
N ARG A 60 -19.67 23.54 0.08
CA ARG A 60 -19.92 22.84 1.35
C ARG A 60 -18.82 21.85 1.66
N ILE A 61 -18.39 21.04 0.69
CA ILE A 61 -17.27 20.09 0.85
C ILE A 61 -15.99 20.87 1.21
N LYS A 62 -15.67 21.92 0.47
CA LYS A 62 -14.54 22.80 0.76
C LYS A 62 -14.57 23.31 2.20
N ASN A 63 -15.72 23.80 2.66
CA ASN A 63 -15.86 24.34 4.03
C ASN A 63 -15.65 23.24 5.09
N LEU A 64 -16.10 22.02 4.86
CA LEU A 64 -15.87 20.88 5.76
C LEU A 64 -14.38 20.52 5.81
N LEU A 65 -13.72 20.39 4.67
CA LEU A 65 -12.31 20.02 4.59
C LEU A 65 -11.40 21.11 5.16
N SER A 66 -11.61 22.36 4.75
CA SER A 66 -10.81 23.50 5.21
C SER A 66 -11.08 23.89 6.66
N GLY A 67 -12.22 23.50 7.23
CA GLY A 67 -12.56 23.66 8.64
C GLY A 67 -11.87 22.69 9.57
N ALA A 68 -11.29 21.61 9.05
CA ALA A 68 -10.48 20.66 9.83
C ALA A 68 -9.05 21.19 10.01
N ASP A 69 -8.35 20.72 11.06
CA ASP A 69 -6.93 21.05 11.30
C ASP A 69 -6.04 20.49 10.18
N ALA A 70 -6.40 19.33 9.62
CA ALA A 70 -5.81 18.77 8.42
C ALA A 70 -6.87 18.01 7.62
N ALA A 71 -6.76 18.01 6.29
CA ALA A 71 -7.49 17.10 5.41
C ALA A 71 -6.50 16.20 4.67
N PHE A 72 -6.87 14.92 4.54
CA PHE A 72 -6.18 13.86 3.84
C PHE A 72 -7.05 13.31 2.71
N GLY A 73 -6.43 12.91 1.59
CA GLY A 73 -7.07 12.16 0.52
C GLY A 73 -6.06 11.33 -0.27
N ASN A 74 -6.55 10.40 -1.10
CA ASN A 74 -5.75 9.70 -2.09
C ASN A 74 -5.89 10.40 -3.44
N GLN A 75 -4.80 10.95 -3.97
CA GLN A 75 -4.77 11.49 -5.33
C GLN A 75 -4.60 10.32 -6.30
N GLU A 76 -5.70 9.88 -6.84
CA GLU A 76 -5.76 8.76 -7.79
C GLU A 76 -5.82 9.30 -9.22
N GLY A 77 -4.65 9.62 -9.73
CA GLY A 77 -4.45 10.21 -11.04
C GLY A 77 -3.22 11.11 -11.08
N ALA A 78 -2.74 11.40 -12.28
CA ALA A 78 -1.60 12.28 -12.49
C ALA A 78 -2.03 13.76 -12.48
N ILE A 79 -1.15 14.64 -11.98
CA ILE A 79 -1.33 16.10 -12.03
C ILE A 79 -0.15 16.69 -12.80
N PHE A 80 -0.39 17.34 -13.95
CA PHE A 80 0.64 18.02 -14.71
C PHE A 80 0.05 19.10 -15.64
N ASP A 81 0.88 19.99 -16.15
CA ASP A 81 0.51 20.96 -17.18
C ASP A 81 0.32 20.25 -18.53
N PHE A 82 -0.89 20.25 -19.06
CA PHE A 82 -1.25 19.54 -20.31
C PHE A 82 -0.48 20.08 -21.52
N ASP A 83 -0.13 21.36 -21.53
CA ASP A 83 0.59 21.98 -22.63
C ASP A 83 2.11 21.75 -22.56
N GLN A 84 2.64 21.45 -21.39
CA GLN A 84 4.09 21.33 -21.15
C GLN A 84 4.54 19.88 -20.93
N PHE A 85 3.62 18.93 -20.71
CA PHE A 85 3.99 17.54 -20.40
C PHE A 85 4.55 16.83 -21.64
N PRO A 86 5.85 16.43 -21.62
CA PRO A 86 6.50 15.83 -22.78
C PRO A 86 6.30 14.31 -22.89
N GLY A 87 5.63 13.70 -21.92
CA GLY A 87 5.50 12.26 -21.79
C GLY A 87 4.29 11.68 -22.52
N TRP A 88 4.05 10.39 -22.30
CA TRP A 88 2.99 9.63 -22.96
C TRP A 88 2.16 8.89 -21.90
N PRO A 89 0.89 8.56 -22.19
CA PRO A 89 0.18 7.57 -21.41
C PRO A 89 0.94 6.24 -21.39
N ALA A 90 1.00 5.58 -20.24
CA ALA A 90 1.60 4.26 -20.14
C ALA A 90 0.77 3.22 -20.90
N ALA A 91 1.42 2.23 -21.49
CA ALA A 91 0.74 1.13 -22.19
C ALA A 91 -0.09 0.25 -21.25
N GLN A 92 0.21 0.29 -19.95
CA GLN A 92 -0.50 -0.43 -18.90
C GLN A 92 -0.85 0.56 -17.79
N ASN A 93 -2.13 0.89 -17.64
CA ASN A 93 -2.60 1.98 -16.80
C ASN A 93 -3.59 1.57 -15.69
N GLY A 94 -3.82 0.29 -15.44
CA GLY A 94 -4.70 -0.15 -14.37
C GLY A 94 -6.21 0.12 -14.58
N GLY A 95 -6.65 0.41 -15.80
CA GLY A 95 -8.08 0.48 -16.14
C GLY A 95 -8.61 1.84 -16.55
N GLY A 96 -7.80 2.87 -16.58
CA GLY A 96 -8.14 4.23 -17.01
C GLY A 96 -6.90 5.11 -17.04
N THR A 97 -7.07 6.38 -17.38
CA THR A 97 -6.00 7.38 -17.36
C THR A 97 -6.49 8.65 -16.69
N PRO A 98 -6.84 8.62 -15.39
CA PRO A 98 -7.26 9.82 -14.69
C PRO A 98 -6.11 10.83 -14.67
N VAL A 99 -6.43 12.05 -15.10
CA VAL A 99 -5.45 13.14 -15.19
C VAL A 99 -6.08 14.46 -14.81
N ASN A 100 -5.30 15.32 -14.18
CA ASN A 100 -5.70 16.63 -13.72
C ASN A 100 -4.69 17.68 -14.22
N ASP A 101 -5.18 18.85 -14.59
CA ASP A 101 -4.34 20.00 -14.86
C ASP A 101 -3.54 20.42 -13.63
N ALA A 102 -2.34 20.97 -13.83
CA ALA A 102 -1.46 21.40 -12.74
C ALA A 102 -2.13 22.36 -11.75
N ALA A 103 -3.08 23.19 -12.21
CA ALA A 103 -3.83 24.10 -11.36
C ALA A 103 -4.71 23.38 -10.32
N VAL A 104 -5.04 22.11 -10.53
CA VAL A 104 -5.80 21.30 -9.55
C VAL A 104 -5.02 21.13 -8.24
N ALA A 105 -3.69 21.11 -8.26
CA ALA A 105 -2.91 21.05 -7.02
C ALA A 105 -3.15 22.27 -6.12
N LEU A 106 -3.30 23.47 -6.69
CA LEU A 106 -3.67 24.68 -5.94
C LEU A 106 -5.13 24.62 -5.45
N ASP A 107 -6.01 24.02 -6.25
CA ASP A 107 -7.41 23.82 -5.89
C ASP A 107 -7.55 22.87 -4.69
N LEU A 108 -6.82 21.76 -4.68
CA LEU A 108 -6.73 20.84 -3.53
C LEU A 108 -6.25 21.56 -2.26
N LYS A 109 -5.22 22.42 -2.41
CA LYS A 109 -4.76 23.26 -1.30
C LYS A 109 -5.86 24.21 -0.79
N ALA A 110 -6.58 24.84 -1.72
CA ALA A 110 -7.70 25.76 -1.39
C ALA A 110 -8.87 25.02 -0.75
N MET A 111 -9.08 23.75 -1.06
CA MET A 111 -10.06 22.87 -0.41
C MET A 111 -9.66 22.48 1.01
N GLY A 112 -8.41 22.66 1.42
CA GLY A 112 -7.94 22.36 2.77
C GLY A 112 -7.06 21.11 2.88
N PHE A 113 -6.78 20.41 1.79
CA PHE A 113 -5.88 19.26 1.82
C PHE A 113 -4.48 19.70 2.25
N LYS A 114 -3.96 19.06 3.27
CA LYS A 114 -2.61 19.25 3.81
C LYS A 114 -1.66 18.15 3.41
N ILE A 115 -2.21 16.93 3.23
CA ILE A 115 -1.41 15.73 3.00
C ILE A 115 -2.17 14.76 2.11
N MET A 116 -1.47 14.20 1.10
CA MET A 116 -2.05 13.34 0.07
C MET A 116 -1.30 12.01 -0.04
N SER A 117 -2.03 10.92 -0.23
CA SER A 117 -1.47 9.64 -0.69
C SER A 117 -1.29 9.67 -2.20
N LEU A 118 -0.16 9.14 -2.69
CA LEU A 118 0.13 8.94 -4.12
C LEU A 118 0.40 7.46 -4.46
N ALA A 119 0.37 6.56 -3.49
CA ALA A 119 0.55 5.13 -3.74
C ALA A 119 -0.78 4.49 -4.15
N ASN A 120 -1.02 4.38 -5.45
CA ASN A 120 -2.20 3.75 -6.04
C ASN A 120 -1.89 3.16 -7.43
N ASN A 121 -2.84 2.43 -8.01
CA ASN A 121 -2.69 1.79 -9.31
C ASN A 121 -2.58 2.76 -10.49
N HIS A 122 -2.98 4.02 -10.32
CA HIS A 122 -2.91 5.08 -11.31
C HIS A 122 -1.66 5.98 -11.19
N ALA A 123 -0.79 5.73 -10.20
CA ALA A 123 0.38 6.56 -9.93
C ALA A 123 1.33 6.76 -11.12
N THR A 124 1.35 5.82 -12.06
CA THR A 124 2.23 5.87 -13.25
C THR A 124 1.49 5.71 -14.57
N ASP A 125 0.23 6.12 -14.64
CA ASP A 125 -0.55 6.10 -15.89
C ASP A 125 0.07 6.93 -17.02
N PHE A 126 0.88 7.91 -16.65
CA PHE A 126 1.71 8.73 -17.55
C PHE A 126 3.20 8.49 -17.32
N GLY A 127 3.59 7.27 -17.00
CA GLY A 127 4.98 6.90 -16.73
C GLY A 127 5.52 7.47 -15.41
N VAL A 128 6.80 7.25 -15.20
CA VAL A 128 7.53 7.85 -14.07
C VAL A 128 7.51 9.37 -14.16
N GLU A 129 7.56 9.90 -15.38
CA GLU A 129 7.52 11.33 -15.67
C GLU A 129 6.25 11.99 -15.13
N GLY A 130 5.07 11.42 -15.42
CA GLY A 130 3.79 11.92 -14.90
C GLY A 130 3.69 11.84 -13.37
N MET A 131 4.21 10.78 -12.78
CA MET A 131 4.30 10.66 -11.31
C MET A 131 5.18 11.76 -10.70
N LEU A 132 6.34 12.04 -11.29
CA LEU A 132 7.23 13.08 -10.81
C LEU A 132 6.65 14.50 -11.02
N GLU A 133 5.91 14.74 -12.11
CA GLU A 133 5.18 16.01 -12.28
C GLU A 133 4.09 16.18 -11.23
N THR A 134 3.35 15.11 -10.91
CA THR A 134 2.36 15.13 -9.82
C THR A 134 2.99 15.55 -8.49
N GLN A 135 4.14 14.98 -8.14
CA GLN A 135 4.89 15.39 -6.95
C GLN A 135 5.26 16.87 -7.00
N ARG A 136 5.82 17.34 -8.13
CA ARG A 136 6.20 18.76 -8.30
C ARG A 136 5.01 19.71 -8.18
N ALA A 137 3.87 19.36 -8.77
CA ALA A 137 2.66 20.17 -8.69
C ALA A 137 2.17 20.31 -7.25
N LEU A 138 2.14 19.21 -6.48
CA LEU A 138 1.76 19.22 -5.07
C LEU A 138 2.77 19.97 -4.20
N ASP A 139 4.07 19.80 -4.44
CA ASP A 139 5.13 20.54 -3.75
C ASP A 139 5.01 22.05 -4.00
N ALA A 140 4.80 22.46 -5.25
CA ALA A 140 4.58 23.85 -5.61
C ALA A 140 3.33 24.46 -4.95
N ALA A 141 2.26 23.66 -4.77
CA ALA A 141 1.08 24.05 -4.03
C ALA A 141 1.29 24.03 -2.49
N GLY A 142 2.39 23.45 -2.00
CA GLY A 142 2.64 23.24 -0.58
C GLY A 142 1.68 22.20 0.03
N VAL A 143 1.35 21.17 -0.70
CA VAL A 143 0.62 19.99 -0.24
C VAL A 143 1.61 18.83 -0.04
N VAL A 144 1.72 18.35 1.18
CA VAL A 144 2.62 17.23 1.52
C VAL A 144 2.09 15.94 0.90
N HIS A 145 2.98 15.05 0.46
CA HIS A 145 2.56 13.77 -0.12
C HIS A 145 3.45 12.60 0.33
N ALA A 146 2.92 11.38 0.25
CA ALA A 146 3.61 10.13 0.60
C ALA A 146 3.25 9.01 -0.36
N GLY A 147 4.07 7.96 -0.37
CA GLY A 147 3.78 6.71 -1.09
C GLY A 147 4.46 6.57 -2.44
N THR A 148 5.07 7.64 -2.97
CA THR A 148 5.92 7.63 -4.16
C THR A 148 7.27 8.29 -3.86
N GLY A 149 8.31 7.99 -4.63
CA GLY A 149 9.63 8.57 -4.42
C GLY A 149 10.66 8.12 -5.45
N ASP A 150 11.87 8.69 -5.40
CA ASP A 150 12.98 8.44 -6.33
C ASP A 150 13.63 7.05 -6.13
N SER A 151 13.29 6.35 -5.08
CA SER A 151 13.73 5.00 -4.76
C SER A 151 12.70 4.29 -3.88
N LEU A 152 12.82 2.98 -3.69
CA LEU A 152 11.94 2.22 -2.81
C LEU A 152 12.03 2.72 -1.37
N GLY A 153 13.24 2.99 -0.88
CA GLY A 153 13.43 3.57 0.44
C GLY A 153 12.79 4.94 0.58
N ALA A 154 12.84 5.79 -0.46
CA ALA A 154 12.19 7.11 -0.47
C ALA A 154 10.66 6.99 -0.49
N ALA A 155 10.11 6.13 -1.36
CA ALA A 155 8.66 5.92 -1.48
C ALA A 155 8.01 5.41 -0.18
N ARG A 156 8.75 4.67 0.65
CA ARG A 156 8.29 4.13 1.93
C ARG A 156 8.39 5.11 3.10
N LYS A 157 9.03 6.26 2.93
CA LYS A 157 9.19 7.24 4.02
C LYS A 157 7.87 7.88 4.39
N PRO A 158 7.64 8.11 5.70
CA PRO A 158 6.55 8.95 6.15
C PRO A 158 6.72 10.40 5.66
N ALA A 159 5.61 11.05 5.36
CA ALA A 159 5.56 12.49 5.12
C ALA A 159 4.86 13.20 6.28
N TYR A 160 5.18 14.49 6.52
CA TYR A 160 4.76 15.21 7.72
C TYR A 160 4.12 16.55 7.36
N ALA A 161 2.86 16.73 7.73
CA ALA A 161 2.15 18.00 7.62
C ALA A 161 2.06 18.68 8.99
N VAL A 162 2.66 19.86 9.10
CA VAL A 162 2.62 20.65 10.34
C VAL A 162 1.38 21.52 10.36
N THR A 163 0.64 21.47 11.47
CA THR A 163 -0.53 22.31 11.73
C THR A 163 -0.33 23.14 13.02
N ALA A 164 -1.20 24.11 13.27
CA ALA A 164 -1.16 24.90 14.51
C ALA A 164 -1.45 24.05 15.78
N ARG A 165 -1.98 22.82 15.61
CA ARG A 165 -2.46 21.98 16.72
C ARG A 165 -1.75 20.64 16.82
N GLY A 166 -0.78 20.38 15.96
CA GLY A 166 0.03 19.17 15.96
C GLY A 166 0.55 18.80 14.57
N THR A 167 1.48 17.88 14.52
CA THR A 167 2.06 17.32 13.31
C THR A 167 1.35 16.01 12.94
N VAL A 168 0.84 15.93 11.71
CA VAL A 168 0.25 14.71 11.15
C VAL A 168 1.28 14.05 10.26
N ALA A 169 1.54 12.76 10.48
CA ALA A 169 2.31 11.92 9.57
C ALA A 169 1.39 11.06 8.70
N LEU A 170 1.78 10.86 7.46
CA LEU A 170 1.18 9.92 6.53
C LEU A 170 2.22 8.88 6.13
N VAL A 171 1.88 7.61 6.28
CA VAL A 171 2.55 6.46 5.67
C VAL A 171 1.60 5.92 4.60
N SER A 172 2.08 5.77 3.36
CA SER A 172 1.23 5.37 2.24
C SER A 172 1.86 4.23 1.45
N PHE A 173 1.04 3.20 1.17
CA PHE A 173 1.42 2.01 0.40
C PHE A 173 0.30 1.64 -0.58
N ALA A 174 0.66 0.86 -1.63
CA ALA A 174 -0.31 0.29 -2.57
C ALA A 174 -0.26 -1.24 -2.54
N GLY A 175 -1.39 -1.90 -2.31
CA GLY A 175 -1.61 -3.33 -2.54
C GLY A 175 -1.90 -3.59 -4.02
N THR A 176 -2.73 -2.76 -4.64
CA THR A 176 -3.02 -2.82 -6.09
C THR A 176 -2.16 -1.81 -6.85
N TYR A 177 -1.43 -2.29 -7.84
CA TYR A 177 -0.49 -1.51 -8.66
C TYR A 177 -0.21 -2.22 -9.99
N THR A 178 0.41 -1.51 -10.93
CA THR A 178 1.00 -2.12 -12.12
C THR A 178 2.48 -2.48 -11.85
N ASP A 179 2.98 -3.57 -12.44
CA ASP A 179 4.38 -4.02 -12.20
C ASP A 179 5.41 -2.94 -12.54
N ILE A 180 5.09 -2.08 -13.52
CA ILE A 180 5.97 -0.99 -13.97
C ILE A 180 6.01 0.19 -12.99
N SER A 181 5.08 0.30 -12.06
CA SER A 181 4.98 1.43 -11.12
C SER A 181 5.87 1.28 -9.88
N LEU A 182 6.45 0.10 -9.65
CA LEU A 182 7.20 -0.19 -8.43
C LEU A 182 8.51 0.58 -8.36
N ALA A 183 8.78 1.22 -7.22
CA ALA A 183 10.08 1.79 -6.93
C ALA A 183 11.13 0.70 -6.67
N ALA A 184 12.40 1.01 -6.93
CA ALA A 184 13.53 0.15 -6.58
C ALA A 184 14.70 0.97 -6.04
N ASP A 185 15.43 0.39 -5.07
CA ASP A 185 16.65 1.00 -4.58
C ASP A 185 17.83 0.78 -5.55
N ALA A 186 18.82 1.65 -5.46
CA ALA A 186 20.04 1.51 -6.24
C ALA A 186 20.80 0.22 -5.88
N ASN A 187 21.46 -0.37 -6.86
CA ASN A 187 22.42 -1.45 -6.65
C ASN A 187 23.82 -1.00 -7.15
N PRO A 188 24.59 -0.28 -6.32
CA PRO A 188 25.90 0.26 -6.72
C PRO A 188 26.90 -0.84 -7.11
N ALA A 189 26.81 -2.02 -6.50
CA ALA A 189 27.69 -3.15 -6.81
C ALA A 189 27.53 -3.66 -8.25
N ARG A 190 26.37 -3.38 -8.87
CA ARG A 190 26.06 -3.72 -10.28
C ARG A 190 25.95 -2.49 -11.17
N GLY A 191 26.21 -1.28 -10.65
CA GLY A 191 26.09 -0.04 -11.40
C GLY A 191 24.65 0.40 -11.69
N PHE A 192 23.63 -0.17 -11.02
CA PHE A 192 22.24 0.20 -11.23
C PHE A 192 21.84 1.38 -10.36
N ARG A 193 21.22 2.37 -10.98
CA ARG A 193 20.59 3.50 -10.27
C ARG A 193 19.28 3.06 -9.63
N ALA A 194 18.83 3.82 -8.64
CA ALA A 194 17.47 3.69 -8.12
C ALA A 194 16.43 3.96 -9.23
N ARG A 195 15.25 3.36 -9.07
CA ARG A 195 14.12 3.60 -9.95
C ARG A 195 13.04 4.32 -9.16
N PRO A 196 12.58 5.49 -9.61
CA PRO A 196 11.42 6.14 -9.06
C PRO A 196 10.15 5.28 -9.23
N GLY A 197 9.23 5.39 -8.28
CA GLY A 197 7.98 4.63 -8.30
C GLY A 197 7.25 4.70 -6.96
N LEU A 198 6.28 3.81 -6.79
CA LEU A 198 5.46 3.72 -5.58
C LEU A 198 6.00 2.70 -4.55
N ALA A 199 5.53 2.84 -3.31
CA ALA A 199 5.75 1.91 -2.22
C ALA A 199 4.75 0.75 -2.28
N PRO A 200 5.16 -0.47 -2.67
CA PRO A 200 4.24 -1.61 -2.73
C PRO A 200 4.01 -2.24 -1.37
N LEU A 201 2.82 -2.81 -1.22
CA LEU A 201 2.49 -3.83 -0.24
C LEU A 201 2.11 -5.10 -1.01
N ARG A 202 3.11 -5.83 -1.49
CA ARG A 202 2.92 -6.98 -2.39
C ARG A 202 2.22 -8.12 -1.69
N SER A 203 1.28 -8.73 -2.38
CA SER A 203 0.62 -9.95 -1.98
C SER A 203 0.60 -10.94 -3.14
N ARG A 204 0.59 -12.24 -2.83
CA ARG A 204 0.38 -13.30 -3.81
C ARG A 204 -0.99 -13.89 -3.60
N GLU A 205 -1.84 -13.76 -4.59
CA GLU A 205 -3.16 -14.37 -4.62
C GLU A 205 -3.05 -15.90 -4.68
N LEU A 206 -3.88 -16.57 -3.90
CA LEU A 206 -4.02 -18.01 -3.83
C LEU A 206 -5.47 -18.41 -4.05
N GLN A 207 -5.70 -19.25 -5.05
CA GLN A 207 -7.00 -19.90 -5.26
C GLN A 207 -7.07 -21.13 -4.35
N LEU A 208 -7.91 -21.09 -3.34
CA LEU A 208 -8.14 -22.22 -2.43
C LEU A 208 -9.08 -23.22 -3.09
N VAL A 209 -8.65 -24.47 -3.16
CA VAL A 209 -9.37 -25.54 -3.86
C VAL A 209 -9.44 -26.79 -3.01
N THR A 210 -10.49 -27.60 -3.21
CA THR A 210 -10.60 -28.90 -2.54
C THR A 210 -9.54 -29.88 -3.04
N PRO A 211 -9.23 -30.96 -2.30
CA PRO A 211 -8.34 -32.02 -2.77
C PRO A 211 -8.76 -32.64 -4.11
N GLU A 212 -10.07 -32.72 -4.38
CA GLU A 212 -10.60 -33.24 -5.64
C GLU A 212 -10.33 -32.27 -6.81
N GLN A 213 -10.62 -30.99 -6.62
CA GLN A 213 -10.32 -29.93 -7.59
C GLN A 213 -8.81 -29.89 -7.90
N MET A 214 -7.96 -30.00 -6.86
CA MET A 214 -6.52 -30.03 -7.03
C MET A 214 -6.06 -31.22 -7.88
N ARG A 215 -6.65 -32.41 -7.74
CA ARG A 215 -6.34 -33.56 -8.60
C ARG A 215 -6.66 -33.26 -10.06
N THR A 216 -7.83 -32.70 -10.32
CA THR A 216 -8.25 -32.29 -11.68
C THR A 216 -7.28 -31.27 -12.28
N LEU A 217 -6.89 -30.24 -11.52
CA LEU A 217 -5.93 -29.22 -11.94
C LEU A 217 -4.56 -29.84 -12.28
N ARG A 218 -4.09 -30.79 -11.48
CA ARG A 218 -2.84 -31.51 -11.76
C ARG A 218 -2.91 -32.36 -13.03
N GLU A 219 -4.05 -32.97 -13.31
CA GLU A 219 -4.27 -33.71 -14.56
C GLU A 219 -4.27 -32.77 -15.77
N ILE A 220 -4.92 -31.59 -15.67
CA ILE A 220 -4.92 -30.57 -16.72
C ILE A 220 -3.48 -30.07 -16.94
N ALA A 221 -2.78 -29.70 -15.88
CA ALA A 221 -1.40 -29.22 -15.95
C ALA A 221 -0.47 -30.25 -16.60
N ALA A 222 -0.61 -31.54 -16.25
CA ALA A 222 0.20 -32.63 -16.82
C ALA A 222 -0.03 -32.81 -18.34
N ARG A 223 -1.28 -32.62 -18.80
CA ARG A 223 -1.63 -32.70 -20.24
C ARG A 223 -1.20 -31.44 -21.03
N SER A 224 -1.07 -30.32 -20.36
CA SER A 224 -0.67 -29.04 -20.99
C SER A 224 0.85 -28.86 -21.06
N GLN A 225 1.64 -29.74 -20.43
CA GLN A 225 3.10 -29.70 -20.50
C GLN A 225 3.56 -30.19 -21.88
N THR A 226 4.18 -29.30 -22.64
CA THR A 226 4.91 -29.69 -23.86
C THR A 226 6.26 -30.27 -23.48
N PRO A 227 6.87 -31.17 -24.34
CA PRO A 227 8.23 -31.68 -24.11
C PRO A 227 9.29 -30.59 -23.90
N ASP A 228 9.07 -29.38 -24.43
CA ASP A 228 9.95 -28.23 -24.26
C ASP A 228 9.80 -27.50 -22.91
N ALA A 229 8.69 -27.72 -22.22
CA ALA A 229 8.51 -27.18 -20.87
C ALA A 229 9.54 -27.74 -19.88
N ALA A 230 9.98 -28.97 -20.06
CA ALA A 230 11.03 -29.58 -19.26
C ALA A 230 12.41 -28.94 -19.47
N LYS A 231 12.63 -28.26 -20.59
CA LYS A 231 13.88 -27.57 -20.93
C LYS A 231 13.96 -26.14 -20.41
N ASN A 232 12.83 -25.56 -20.05
CA ASN A 232 12.73 -24.17 -19.52
C ASN A 232 11.93 -24.15 -18.22
N PRO A 233 12.47 -24.68 -17.12
CA PRO A 233 11.76 -24.79 -15.84
C PRO A 233 11.34 -23.42 -15.26
N GLU A 234 12.07 -22.36 -15.52
CA GLU A 234 11.77 -21.01 -15.01
C GLU A 234 10.49 -20.41 -15.59
N VAL A 235 10.04 -20.86 -16.75
CA VAL A 235 8.85 -20.34 -17.46
C VAL A 235 7.62 -21.22 -17.24
N PHE A 236 7.81 -22.52 -16.96
CA PHE A 236 6.73 -23.52 -16.99
C PHE A 236 6.63 -24.42 -15.76
N THR A 237 7.48 -24.26 -14.75
CA THR A 237 7.38 -25.12 -13.57
C THR A 237 6.20 -24.70 -12.69
N ALA A 238 5.25 -25.64 -12.61
CA ALA A 238 4.40 -25.73 -11.42
C ALA A 238 5.32 -25.96 -10.21
N ALA A 239 5.44 -25.00 -9.32
CA ALA A 239 6.18 -25.19 -8.07
C ALA A 239 5.49 -26.34 -7.31
N LYS A 240 6.17 -27.49 -7.24
CA LYS A 240 5.69 -28.67 -6.50
C LYS A 240 6.12 -28.54 -5.04
N THR A 241 5.46 -27.69 -4.27
CA THR A 241 5.36 -27.94 -2.84
C THR A 241 4.06 -28.74 -2.62
N GLY A 242 4.05 -29.77 -1.77
CA GLY A 242 3.01 -30.81 -1.71
C GLY A 242 1.54 -30.38 -1.71
N GLU A 243 1.23 -29.13 -1.36
CA GLU A 243 -0.13 -28.58 -1.25
C GLU A 243 -0.44 -27.47 -2.28
N GLU A 244 0.57 -26.92 -2.97
CA GLU A 244 0.39 -25.86 -3.97
C GLU A 244 0.65 -26.36 -5.39
N LEU A 245 -0.02 -25.72 -6.35
CA LEU A 245 0.16 -25.89 -7.79
C LEU A 245 0.06 -24.53 -8.46
N THR A 246 1.07 -24.16 -9.26
CA THR A 246 0.99 -22.95 -10.08
C THR A 246 0.77 -23.30 -11.54
N ILE A 247 -0.25 -22.72 -12.17
CA ILE A 247 -0.55 -22.83 -13.59
C ILE A 247 -0.56 -21.42 -14.18
N GLY A 248 0.39 -21.10 -15.04
CA GLY A 248 0.58 -19.74 -15.53
C GLY A 248 0.90 -18.77 -14.38
N ARG A 249 0.05 -17.79 -14.16
CA ARG A 249 0.19 -16.80 -13.06
C ARG A 249 -0.65 -17.15 -11.81
N THR A 250 -1.50 -18.17 -11.88
CA THR A 250 -2.42 -18.54 -10.80
C THR A 250 -1.82 -19.64 -9.94
N THR A 251 -1.78 -19.43 -8.63
CA THR A 251 -1.38 -20.44 -7.65
C THR A 251 -2.60 -20.98 -6.94
N PHE A 252 -2.75 -22.29 -6.97
CA PHE A 252 -3.79 -23.05 -6.28
C PHE A 252 -3.20 -23.69 -5.02
N ARG A 253 -3.97 -23.67 -3.92
CA ARG A 253 -3.60 -24.35 -2.67
C ARG A 253 -4.77 -25.17 -2.17
N VAL A 254 -4.49 -26.37 -1.64
CA VAL A 254 -5.52 -27.21 -1.03
C VAL A 254 -6.01 -26.58 0.26
N ASP A 255 -7.33 -26.44 0.40
CA ASP A 255 -8.00 -26.02 1.62
C ASP A 255 -9.35 -26.73 1.72
N GLU A 256 -9.85 -26.91 2.95
CA GLU A 256 -11.19 -27.48 3.18
C GLU A 256 -12.32 -26.54 2.72
N ARG A 257 -12.05 -25.26 2.69
CA ARG A 257 -12.98 -24.20 2.27
C ARG A 257 -12.44 -23.52 1.02
N PRO A 258 -12.99 -23.87 -0.18
CA PRO A 258 -12.62 -23.19 -1.42
C PRO A 258 -12.88 -21.69 -1.33
N GLY A 259 -12.04 -20.90 -2.00
CA GLY A 259 -12.15 -19.45 -1.99
C GLY A 259 -10.88 -18.75 -2.44
N LEU A 260 -10.71 -17.52 -1.98
CA LEU A 260 -9.57 -16.67 -2.25
C LEU A 260 -8.81 -16.39 -0.95
N SER A 261 -7.49 -16.37 -1.03
CA SER A 261 -6.60 -16.02 0.08
C SER A 261 -5.37 -15.30 -0.46
N TYR A 262 -4.61 -14.65 0.40
CA TYR A 262 -3.43 -13.89 0.00
C TYR A 262 -2.25 -14.15 0.93
N ASN A 263 -1.08 -14.38 0.33
CA ASN A 263 0.18 -14.39 1.05
C ASN A 263 0.84 -13.01 0.92
N LEU A 264 0.79 -12.23 1.98
CA LEU A 264 1.43 -10.91 2.05
C LEU A 264 2.97 -11.07 2.06
N ASP A 265 3.67 -10.26 1.28
CA ASP A 265 5.14 -10.20 1.31
C ASP A 265 5.64 -9.76 2.68
N THR A 266 6.50 -10.58 3.29
CA THR A 266 6.98 -10.36 4.65
C THR A 266 7.90 -9.14 4.76
N GLY A 267 8.64 -8.83 3.69
CA GLY A 267 9.53 -7.66 3.63
C GLY A 267 8.73 -6.36 3.53
N ASP A 268 7.70 -6.33 2.69
CA ASP A 268 6.83 -5.16 2.55
C ASP A 268 6.01 -4.91 3.82
N ARG A 269 5.48 -5.99 4.44
CA ARG A 269 4.82 -5.90 5.74
C ARG A 269 5.75 -5.32 6.81
N ALA A 270 6.97 -5.83 6.90
CA ALA A 270 7.96 -5.32 7.86
C ALA A 270 8.30 -3.85 7.59
N ALA A 271 8.43 -3.45 6.32
CA ALA A 271 8.69 -2.07 5.92
C ALA A 271 7.52 -1.14 6.30
N ALA A 272 6.27 -1.54 6.06
CA ALA A 272 5.09 -0.76 6.45
C ALA A 272 5.05 -0.51 7.97
N LEU A 273 5.26 -1.57 8.77
CA LEU A 273 5.33 -1.45 10.23
C LEU A 273 6.49 -0.57 10.71
N ALA A 274 7.66 -0.66 10.05
CA ALA A 274 8.81 0.18 10.36
C ALA A 274 8.55 1.65 10.06
N SER A 275 7.91 1.95 8.90
CA SER A 275 7.53 3.32 8.52
C SER A 275 6.53 3.93 9.52
N VAL A 276 5.55 3.16 9.99
CA VAL A 276 4.61 3.61 11.04
C VAL A 276 5.35 3.90 12.35
N LYS A 277 6.28 3.05 12.77
CA LYS A 277 7.09 3.27 13.98
C LYS A 277 7.97 4.53 13.85
N GLU A 278 8.57 4.74 12.68
CA GLU A 278 9.33 5.96 12.40
C GLU A 278 8.44 7.20 12.50
N ALA A 279 7.26 7.15 11.86
CA ALA A 279 6.28 8.24 11.90
C ALA A 279 5.85 8.57 13.35
N ARG A 280 5.57 7.53 14.16
CA ARG A 280 5.17 7.70 15.57
C ARG A 280 6.23 8.40 16.42
N GLY A 281 7.49 8.21 16.11
CA GLY A 281 8.59 8.89 16.79
C GLY A 281 8.73 10.38 16.49
N LYS A 282 8.01 10.90 15.48
CA LYS A 282 8.20 12.25 14.93
C LYS A 282 6.91 13.07 14.78
N ALA A 283 5.74 12.46 14.95
CA ALA A 283 4.45 13.11 14.73
C ALA A 283 3.50 12.89 15.90
N ASP A 284 2.58 13.83 16.07
CA ASP A 284 1.53 13.80 17.09
C ASP A 284 0.38 12.88 16.69
N LEU A 285 0.11 12.74 15.40
CA LEU A 285 -0.90 11.85 14.83
C LEU A 285 -0.31 11.12 13.61
N VAL A 286 -0.55 9.83 13.50
CA VAL A 286 -0.06 8.99 12.39
C VAL A 286 -1.24 8.34 11.68
N ALA A 287 -1.41 8.66 10.40
CA ALA A 287 -2.33 7.98 9.50
C ALA A 287 -1.55 6.99 8.60
N PHE A 288 -2.08 5.77 8.46
CA PHE A 288 -1.62 4.82 7.46
C PHE A 288 -2.67 4.75 6.35
N SER A 289 -2.23 4.93 5.12
CA SER A 289 -3.05 4.86 3.91
C SER A 289 -2.66 3.67 3.07
N ILE A 290 -3.65 2.95 2.55
CA ILE A 290 -3.44 1.86 1.60
C ILE A 290 -4.46 1.92 0.47
N HIS A 291 -3.95 1.93 -0.77
CA HIS A 291 -4.78 1.70 -1.95
C HIS A 291 -4.77 0.22 -2.31
N ALA A 292 -5.92 -0.45 -2.19
CA ALA A 292 -6.00 -1.90 -2.35
C ALA A 292 -7.39 -2.35 -2.80
N HIS A 293 -7.45 -2.98 -3.98
CA HIS A 293 -8.67 -3.56 -4.54
C HIS A 293 -8.88 -5.04 -4.17
N GLU A 294 -7.92 -5.67 -3.48
CA GLU A 294 -8.01 -7.07 -3.09
C GLU A 294 -9.24 -7.32 -2.21
N THR A 295 -10.02 -8.31 -2.58
CA THR A 295 -11.30 -8.68 -1.95
C THR A 295 -11.27 -10.09 -1.40
N ALA A 296 -12.27 -10.45 -0.59
CA ALA A 296 -12.38 -11.77 0.04
C ALA A 296 -12.73 -12.89 -0.95
N SER A 297 -13.18 -12.56 -2.15
CA SER A 297 -13.51 -13.54 -3.20
C SER A 297 -13.25 -12.95 -4.58
N SER A 298 -13.32 -13.80 -5.61
CA SER A 298 -13.22 -13.38 -7.01
C SER A 298 -14.55 -12.88 -7.61
N ASP A 299 -15.59 -12.76 -6.79
CA ASP A 299 -16.85 -12.14 -7.20
C ASP A 299 -16.64 -10.62 -7.29
N PRO A 300 -16.86 -9.98 -8.45
CA PRO A 300 -16.65 -8.54 -8.62
C PRO A 300 -17.59 -7.68 -7.76
N GLU A 301 -18.71 -8.24 -7.28
CA GLU A 301 -19.64 -7.56 -6.38
C GLU A 301 -19.23 -7.71 -4.90
N ASP A 302 -18.25 -8.57 -4.58
CA ASP A 302 -17.78 -8.76 -3.22
C ASP A 302 -16.68 -7.77 -2.88
N VAL A 303 -17.06 -6.70 -2.21
CA VAL A 303 -16.12 -5.64 -1.76
C VAL A 303 -15.52 -5.90 -0.38
N ARG A 304 -15.83 -7.04 0.26
CA ARG A 304 -15.24 -7.39 1.57
C ARG A 304 -13.71 -7.45 1.45
N PRO A 305 -12.98 -6.94 2.46
CA PRO A 305 -11.51 -6.89 2.39
C PRO A 305 -10.90 -8.29 2.37
N ALA A 306 -9.75 -8.42 1.70
CA ALA A 306 -8.95 -9.63 1.68
C ALA A 306 -8.61 -10.13 3.10
N ASP A 307 -8.39 -11.42 3.23
CA ASP A 307 -8.22 -12.13 4.51
C ASP A 307 -7.07 -11.58 5.38
N TYR A 308 -5.98 -11.10 4.77
CA TYR A 308 -4.83 -10.54 5.49
C TYR A 308 -5.06 -9.13 6.04
N MET A 309 -6.00 -8.36 5.47
CA MET A 309 -6.11 -6.92 5.75
C MET A 309 -6.45 -6.62 7.20
N ARG A 310 -7.37 -7.38 7.79
CA ARG A 310 -7.78 -7.13 9.17
C ARG A 310 -6.60 -7.27 10.14
N SER A 311 -5.85 -8.36 10.04
CA SER A 311 -4.69 -8.59 10.91
C SER A 311 -3.60 -7.54 10.71
N LEU A 312 -3.29 -7.20 9.44
CA LEU A 312 -2.32 -6.17 9.12
C LEU A 312 -2.73 -4.80 9.67
N PHE A 313 -4.00 -4.40 9.51
CA PHE A 313 -4.47 -3.09 9.96
C PHE A 313 -4.43 -2.97 11.48
N GLN A 314 -4.76 -4.04 12.20
CA GLN A 314 -4.59 -4.09 13.66
C GLN A 314 -3.12 -4.02 14.08
N GLU A 315 -2.20 -4.69 13.36
CA GLU A 315 -0.76 -4.59 13.59
C GLU A 315 -0.20 -3.18 13.33
N LEU A 316 -0.71 -2.47 12.32
CA LEU A 316 -0.34 -1.08 12.06
C LEU A 316 -0.79 -0.15 13.19
N ILE A 317 -1.98 -0.35 13.75
CA ILE A 317 -2.41 0.34 14.97
C ILE A 317 -1.47 0.00 16.14
N ASP A 318 -1.12 -1.26 16.32
CA ASP A 318 -0.20 -1.69 17.38
C ASP A 318 1.22 -1.13 17.19
N ALA A 319 1.64 -0.91 15.95
CA ALA A 319 2.91 -0.25 15.61
C ALA A 319 2.90 1.27 15.85
N GLY A 320 1.73 1.89 16.07
CA GLY A 320 1.59 3.31 16.41
C GLY A 320 0.76 4.16 15.46
N ALA A 321 0.05 3.57 14.48
CA ALA A 321 -0.91 4.31 13.70
C ALA A 321 -2.13 4.73 14.55
N ASP A 322 -2.63 5.95 14.35
CA ASP A 322 -3.84 6.47 14.99
C ASP A 322 -5.08 6.21 14.14
N ALA A 323 -4.90 6.05 12.85
CA ALA A 323 -5.94 5.65 11.92
C ALA A 323 -5.33 4.82 10.77
N VAL A 324 -6.10 3.85 10.26
CA VAL A 324 -5.81 3.13 9.02
C VAL A 324 -6.94 3.43 8.03
N VAL A 325 -6.58 3.86 6.83
CA VAL A 325 -7.52 4.23 5.77
C VAL A 325 -7.21 3.40 4.52
N ARG A 326 -8.14 2.53 4.15
CA ARG A 326 -8.12 1.85 2.86
C ARG A 326 -9.00 2.61 1.87
N HIS A 327 -8.57 2.65 0.64
CA HIS A 327 -9.29 3.13 -0.53
C HIS A 327 -9.02 2.20 -1.74
N GLY A 328 -9.72 2.37 -2.87
CA GLY A 328 -9.65 1.53 -4.07
C GLY A 328 -10.98 0.88 -4.46
N PRO A 329 -11.72 0.15 -3.61
CA PRO A 329 -12.95 -0.57 -4.01
C PRO A 329 -14.12 0.31 -4.46
N HIS A 330 -14.00 1.63 -4.42
CA HIS A 330 -15.01 2.61 -4.81
C HIS A 330 -16.37 2.40 -4.10
N ALA A 331 -16.34 1.92 -2.86
CA ALA A 331 -17.52 1.64 -2.05
C ALA A 331 -17.29 2.04 -0.59
N LEU A 332 -18.30 2.57 0.07
CA LEU A 332 -18.22 2.80 1.51
C LEU A 332 -18.34 1.48 2.26
N LEU A 333 -17.32 1.12 3.00
CA LEU A 333 -17.28 -0.08 3.83
C LEU A 333 -17.33 0.25 5.32
N GLY A 334 -17.37 -0.81 6.14
CA GLY A 334 -17.43 -0.69 7.59
C GLY A 334 -16.21 -0.01 8.21
N VAL A 335 -16.39 0.52 9.42
CA VAL A 335 -15.33 1.05 10.26
C VAL A 335 -15.19 0.16 11.48
N GLU A 336 -13.98 -0.34 11.73
CA GLU A 336 -13.62 -1.05 12.97
C GLU A 336 -12.97 -0.07 13.94
N ILE A 337 -13.36 -0.14 15.21
CA ILE A 337 -12.63 0.57 16.29
C ILE A 337 -11.77 -0.46 17.01
N TYR A 338 -10.46 -0.43 16.76
CA TYR A 338 -9.49 -1.31 17.40
C TYR A 338 -8.62 -0.54 18.39
N LYS A 339 -8.67 -0.93 19.66
CA LYS A 339 -7.97 -0.23 20.77
C LYS A 339 -8.23 1.28 20.80
N GLY A 340 -9.48 1.68 20.50
CA GLY A 340 -9.91 3.08 20.48
C GLY A 340 -9.52 3.85 19.21
N ARG A 341 -8.98 3.19 18.18
CA ARG A 341 -8.51 3.82 16.94
C ARG A 341 -9.29 3.30 15.74
N PRO A 342 -9.68 4.18 14.80
CA PRO A 342 -10.48 3.79 13.65
C PRO A 342 -9.65 3.09 12.57
N ILE A 343 -10.23 2.05 11.99
CA ILE A 343 -9.80 1.37 10.78
C ILE A 343 -10.94 1.51 9.77
N PHE A 344 -10.72 2.27 8.72
CA PHE A 344 -11.67 2.46 7.62
C PHE A 344 -11.35 1.42 6.54
N TYR A 345 -12.26 0.47 6.31
CA TYR A 345 -12.06 -0.60 5.32
C TYR A 345 -12.29 -0.17 3.88
N CYS A 346 -12.94 0.94 3.62
CA CYS A 346 -12.91 1.75 2.40
C CYS A 346 -13.69 3.05 2.61
N MET A 347 -13.21 4.11 1.98
CA MET A 347 -13.83 5.43 1.99
C MET A 347 -14.05 5.91 0.55
#